data_84bb4aaaef4fdc3b85a2d594a097dd16
#
_entry.id   84bb4aaaef4fdc3b85a2d594a097dd16
#
_cell.length_a   1.000
_cell.length_b   1.000
_cell.length_c   1.000
_cell.angle_alpha   90.00
_cell.angle_beta   90.00
_cell.angle_gamma   90.00
#
_symmetry.space_group_name_H-M   'P 1'
#
loop_
_entity.id
_entity.type
_entity.pdbx_description
1 polymer ?
#
loop_
_entity_poly.entity_id
_entity_poly.type
_entity_poly.pdbx_seq_one_letter_code
_entity_poly.pdbx_strand_id
1 'polypeptide(L)'
;MRFQHPDGSVVHLAYCTNVHPAEDLDGVRSVLREYAEPVRQRLGRSTLGIGLWLARDAARTLVGDATALRALRAELHDRGLEVVTLNGFPYRGFGGAVVKHRVYRPDWTERERLEHTTNLAEILAALLPDDTVEGSISTLPLAWRTPLGSARAHAALKALGILAERLAVLRQGSGRSIRVGLEPEPGCVVETAADATGVLTSPGAPSHDSIGVCLDTCHIATQFEDPDTAIDTLLSAGIPIVKAQLSAALHAQVPHRLDVRQALAAFAEPRFLHQTRTRTRDGIVLGTDDLQEALIDSGLPRTAPWRCHFHVPLHAAPEPPLASTTDVLRAALARLVGGPVPLTRHLEVETYTWHTLPAAQRPHNSKLLADGIAAELAFARDLLTDLGLKEAEA
;
A
#
# COMPACT_ATOMS: atom_id res chain seq x y z
N MET A 1 14.57 -2.29 -5.91
CA MET A 1 15.25 -3.33 -6.74
C MET A 1 14.51 -3.46 -8.05
N ARG A 2 15.21 -3.75 -9.14
CA ARG A 2 14.64 -3.92 -10.48
C ARG A 2 14.69 -5.38 -10.89
N PHE A 3 13.65 -5.85 -11.53
CA PHE A 3 13.55 -7.22 -12.04
C PHE A 3 13.17 -7.21 -13.50
N GLN A 4 13.88 -7.94 -14.32
CA GLN A 4 13.53 -8.15 -15.71
C GLN A 4 12.52 -9.29 -15.81
N HIS A 5 11.35 -8.96 -16.31
CA HIS A 5 10.32 -9.93 -16.63
C HIS A 5 10.64 -10.64 -17.97
N PRO A 6 10.17 -11.87 -18.23
CA PRO A 6 10.42 -12.59 -19.47
C PRO A 6 9.98 -11.87 -20.76
N ASP A 7 9.01 -10.94 -20.69
CA ASP A 7 8.59 -10.09 -21.82
C ASP A 7 9.57 -8.94 -22.14
N GLY A 8 10.64 -8.78 -21.36
CA GLY A 8 11.62 -7.71 -21.48
C GLY A 8 11.30 -6.44 -20.70
N SER A 9 10.13 -6.34 -20.06
CA SER A 9 9.80 -5.19 -19.22
C SER A 9 10.49 -5.25 -17.86
N VAL A 10 10.59 -4.10 -17.20
CA VAL A 10 11.16 -3.98 -15.83
C VAL A 10 10.03 -3.89 -14.82
N VAL A 11 10.09 -4.74 -13.81
CA VAL A 11 9.25 -4.70 -12.60
C VAL A 11 10.08 -4.14 -11.45
N HIS A 12 9.57 -3.15 -10.75
CA HIS A 12 10.22 -2.51 -9.61
C HIS A 12 9.69 -3.08 -8.30
N LEU A 13 10.59 -3.43 -7.38
CA LEU A 13 10.27 -3.79 -6.01
C LEU A 13 10.84 -2.73 -5.07
N ALA A 14 9.97 -2.17 -4.23
CA ALA A 14 10.29 -1.16 -3.25
C ALA A 14 9.79 -1.57 -1.85
N TYR A 15 10.24 -0.89 -0.78
CA TYR A 15 9.55 -0.92 0.50
C TYR A 15 8.91 0.42 0.82
N CYS A 16 7.76 0.39 1.49
CA CYS A 16 7.03 1.59 1.88
C CYS A 16 7.65 2.27 3.09
N THR A 17 7.97 3.57 2.97
CA THR A 17 8.56 4.32 4.07
C THR A 17 7.54 4.83 5.10
N ASN A 18 6.24 4.56 4.95
CA ASN A 18 5.21 4.94 5.91
C ASN A 18 5.35 4.26 7.29
N VAL A 19 6.17 3.21 7.38
CA VAL A 19 6.57 2.58 8.65
C VAL A 19 7.35 3.55 9.55
N HIS A 20 7.95 4.59 8.99
CA HIS A 20 8.76 5.57 9.71
C HIS A 20 7.97 6.87 9.93
N PRO A 21 7.97 7.43 11.15
CA PRO A 21 7.30 8.71 11.42
C PRO A 21 8.12 9.88 10.85
N ALA A 22 7.74 10.37 9.66
CA ALA A 22 8.40 11.49 8.98
C ALA A 22 7.35 12.45 8.41
N GLU A 23 7.02 13.52 9.14
CA GLU A 23 5.97 14.47 8.78
C GLU A 23 6.50 15.66 7.94
N ASP A 24 7.80 15.92 7.99
CA ASP A 24 8.47 17.00 7.28
C ASP A 24 9.66 16.50 6.45
N LEU A 25 10.26 17.39 5.68
CA LEU A 25 11.37 17.04 4.78
C LEU A 25 12.64 16.59 5.55
N ASP A 26 12.91 17.16 6.70
CA ASP A 26 14.06 16.77 7.51
C ASP A 26 13.87 15.35 8.08
N GLY A 27 12.66 15.03 8.50
CA GLY A 27 12.27 13.67 8.89
C GLY A 27 12.43 12.68 7.75
N VAL A 28 11.96 13.01 6.54
CA VAL A 28 12.16 12.19 5.33
C VAL A 28 13.65 11.93 5.08
N ARG A 29 14.50 12.96 5.09
CA ARG A 29 15.94 12.81 4.90
C ARG A 29 16.60 11.97 6.01
N SER A 30 16.12 12.08 7.25
CA SER A 30 16.56 11.20 8.33
C SER A 30 16.20 9.74 8.08
N VAL A 31 14.99 9.45 7.57
CA VAL A 31 14.57 8.09 7.19
C VAL A 31 15.47 7.52 6.09
N LEU A 32 15.83 8.31 5.08
CA LEU A 32 16.74 7.85 4.02
C LEU A 32 18.08 7.41 4.58
N ARG A 33 18.64 8.20 5.52
CA ARG A 33 19.94 7.95 6.15
C ARG A 33 19.91 6.82 7.17
N GLU A 34 18.89 6.77 8.00
CA GLU A 34 18.86 5.89 9.18
C GLU A 34 18.25 4.51 8.90
N TYR A 35 17.45 4.40 7.82
CA TYR A 35 16.76 3.17 7.48
C TYR A 35 16.97 2.74 6.03
N ALA A 36 16.64 3.57 5.03
CA ALA A 36 16.64 3.14 3.64
C ALA A 36 18.05 2.73 3.15
N GLU A 37 19.06 3.57 3.38
CA GLU A 37 20.44 3.23 3.02
C GLU A 37 20.97 2.00 3.80
N PRO A 38 20.78 1.88 5.13
CA PRO A 38 21.10 0.66 5.87
C PRO A 38 20.36 -0.60 5.39
N VAL A 39 19.10 -0.53 4.96
CA VAL A 39 18.39 -1.67 4.35
C VAL A 39 19.05 -2.07 3.02
N ARG A 40 19.39 -1.10 2.16
CA ARG A 40 20.11 -1.36 0.91
C ARG A 40 21.44 -2.09 1.15
N GLN A 41 22.20 -1.63 2.15
CA GLN A 41 23.49 -2.24 2.51
C GLN A 41 23.33 -3.70 2.98
N ARG A 42 22.29 -4.01 3.78
CA ARG A 42 21.99 -5.38 4.23
C ARG A 42 21.65 -6.32 3.10
N LEU A 43 20.95 -5.81 2.10
CA LEU A 43 20.63 -6.57 0.90
C LEU A 43 21.84 -6.75 -0.04
N GLY A 44 22.97 -6.06 0.22
CA GLY A 44 24.15 -6.09 -0.61
C GLY A 44 23.92 -5.55 -2.03
N ARG A 45 23.04 -4.54 -2.15
CA ARG A 45 22.66 -3.97 -3.45
C ARG A 45 23.25 -2.58 -3.65
N SER A 46 23.61 -2.27 -4.90
CA SER A 46 24.00 -0.92 -5.29
C SER A 46 22.81 0.02 -5.28
N THR A 47 21.60 -0.49 -5.63
CA THR A 47 20.37 0.29 -5.71
C THR A 47 19.21 -0.39 -4.98
N LEU A 48 18.40 0.41 -4.25
CA LEU A 48 17.18 -0.01 -3.58
C LEU A 48 16.00 0.85 -4.02
N GLY A 49 14.90 0.21 -4.44
CA GLY A 49 13.60 0.87 -4.63
C GLY A 49 12.97 1.21 -3.29
N ILE A 50 12.48 2.43 -3.15
CA ILE A 50 11.68 2.87 -2.01
C ILE A 50 10.35 3.43 -2.49
N GLY A 51 9.26 3.02 -1.82
CA GLY A 51 7.94 3.63 -1.91
C GLY A 51 7.87 4.75 -0.90
N LEU A 52 8.07 5.97 -1.37
CA LEU A 52 8.24 7.09 -0.49
C LEU A 52 6.88 7.59 0.02
N TRP A 53 6.73 7.68 1.33
CA TRP A 53 5.63 8.42 1.95
C TRP A 53 6.07 9.86 2.21
N LEU A 54 5.31 10.81 1.69
CA LEU A 54 5.49 12.23 1.91
C LEU A 54 4.23 12.79 2.56
N ALA A 55 4.29 13.11 3.85
CA ALA A 55 3.21 13.81 4.51
C ALA A 55 3.00 15.21 3.90
N ARG A 56 1.82 15.79 4.15
CA ARG A 56 1.43 17.10 3.58
C ARG A 56 2.53 18.15 3.64
N ASP A 57 3.19 18.29 4.79
CA ASP A 57 4.14 19.40 5.00
C ASP A 57 5.44 19.15 4.23
N ALA A 58 5.94 17.91 4.17
CA ALA A 58 7.06 17.53 3.32
C ALA A 58 6.73 17.76 1.83
N ALA A 59 5.56 17.32 1.37
CA ALA A 59 5.13 17.49 -0.03
C ALA A 59 5.01 18.98 -0.41
N ARG A 60 4.43 19.81 0.45
CA ARG A 60 4.30 21.27 0.21
C ARG A 60 5.65 21.95 0.14
N THR A 61 6.59 21.59 1.00
CA THR A 61 7.96 22.11 0.95
C THR A 61 8.62 21.78 -0.39
N LEU A 62 8.50 20.53 -0.86
CA LEU A 62 9.14 20.09 -2.11
C LEU A 62 8.54 20.75 -3.36
N VAL A 63 7.22 20.97 -3.40
CA VAL A 63 6.58 21.69 -4.53
C VAL A 63 6.90 23.18 -4.48
N GLY A 64 6.98 23.77 -3.28
CA GLY A 64 7.26 25.20 -3.10
C GLY A 64 8.74 25.58 -3.29
N ASP A 65 9.67 24.62 -3.20
CA ASP A 65 11.12 24.85 -3.31
C ASP A 65 11.78 23.86 -4.28
N ALA A 66 11.96 24.30 -5.52
CA ALA A 66 12.64 23.50 -6.55
C ALA A 66 14.11 23.16 -6.17
N THR A 67 14.75 23.92 -5.29
CA THR A 67 16.10 23.62 -4.81
C THR A 67 16.07 22.47 -3.82
N ALA A 68 15.11 22.47 -2.90
CA ALA A 68 14.90 21.36 -1.99
C ALA A 68 14.58 20.05 -2.73
N LEU A 69 13.76 20.10 -3.77
CA LEU A 69 13.41 18.95 -4.60
C LEU A 69 14.64 18.39 -5.34
N ARG A 70 15.46 19.25 -5.96
CA ARG A 70 16.72 18.85 -6.60
C ARG A 70 17.70 18.26 -5.59
N ALA A 71 17.80 18.85 -4.40
CA ALA A 71 18.65 18.35 -3.32
C ALA A 71 18.22 16.95 -2.84
N LEU A 72 16.91 16.72 -2.69
CA LEU A 72 16.38 15.40 -2.35
C LEU A 72 16.70 14.37 -3.44
N ARG A 73 16.51 14.73 -4.73
CA ARG A 73 16.86 13.85 -5.85
C ARG A 73 18.33 13.46 -5.86
N ALA A 74 19.22 14.44 -5.64
CA ALA A 74 20.66 14.19 -5.53
C ALA A 74 20.98 13.26 -4.34
N GLU A 75 20.39 13.51 -3.17
CA GLU A 75 20.59 12.68 -1.99
C GLU A 75 20.12 11.23 -2.21
N LEU A 76 18.99 11.01 -2.87
CA LEU A 76 18.52 9.68 -3.25
C LEU A 76 19.54 8.97 -4.14
N HIS A 77 20.02 9.64 -5.18
CA HIS A 77 21.02 9.11 -6.09
C HIS A 77 22.32 8.74 -5.35
N ASP A 78 22.85 9.65 -4.54
CA ASP A 78 24.11 9.45 -3.80
C ASP A 78 24.04 8.29 -2.82
N ARG A 79 22.83 7.99 -2.29
CA ARG A 79 22.57 6.85 -1.40
C ARG A 79 22.22 5.56 -2.14
N GLY A 80 22.16 5.57 -3.48
CA GLY A 80 21.70 4.43 -4.27
C GLY A 80 20.22 4.08 -4.00
N LEU A 81 19.38 5.08 -3.88
CA LEU A 81 17.93 4.91 -3.66
C LEU A 81 17.15 5.38 -4.87
N GLU A 82 16.13 4.62 -5.26
CA GLU A 82 15.25 4.92 -6.39
C GLU A 82 13.81 5.07 -5.94
N VAL A 83 13.13 6.08 -6.47
CA VAL A 83 11.70 6.32 -6.22
C VAL A 83 10.95 6.23 -7.52
N VAL A 84 10.15 5.17 -7.69
CA VAL A 84 9.23 4.98 -8.82
C VAL A 84 7.78 4.95 -8.38
N THR A 85 7.54 4.89 -7.07
CA THR A 85 6.21 4.85 -6.47
C THR A 85 6.16 5.66 -5.20
N LEU A 86 4.99 6.26 -4.93
CA LEU A 86 4.70 6.93 -3.66
C LEU A 86 3.49 6.28 -2.99
N ASN A 87 3.50 6.26 -1.65
CA ASN A 87 2.30 5.99 -0.88
C ASN A 87 1.62 7.33 -0.55
N GLY A 88 0.54 7.65 -1.26
CA GLY A 88 -0.23 8.88 -1.08
C GLY A 88 -1.49 8.69 -0.23
N PHE A 89 -1.69 7.50 0.37
CA PHE A 89 -2.86 7.21 1.17
C PHE A 89 -2.86 8.03 2.48
N PRO A 90 -1.86 7.95 3.39
CA PRO A 90 -1.84 8.79 4.58
C PRO A 90 -1.46 10.23 4.22
N TYR A 91 -2.30 11.18 4.64
CA TYR A 91 -2.09 12.60 4.39
C TYR A 91 -1.14 13.24 5.39
N ARG A 92 -1.33 12.97 6.69
CA ARG A 92 -0.51 13.42 7.81
C ARG A 92 -0.83 12.66 9.09
N GLY A 93 0.03 12.74 10.10
CA GLY A 93 -0.22 12.19 11.42
C GLY A 93 -0.15 10.68 11.51
N PHE A 94 0.38 10.00 10.48
CA PHE A 94 0.46 8.54 10.44
C PHE A 94 1.45 7.99 11.47
N GLY A 95 2.49 8.76 11.81
CA GLY A 95 3.42 8.46 12.90
C GLY A 95 2.88 8.75 14.30
N GLY A 96 1.65 9.27 14.45
CA GLY A 96 1.07 9.67 15.73
C GLY A 96 0.75 8.50 16.67
N ALA A 97 0.52 8.78 17.95
CA ALA A 97 0.15 7.78 18.95
C ALA A 97 -1.21 7.13 18.67
N VAL A 98 -2.15 7.87 18.08
CA VAL A 98 -3.47 7.41 17.68
C VAL A 98 -3.77 7.93 16.28
N VAL A 99 -3.90 7.01 15.33
CA VAL A 99 -4.21 7.29 13.92
C VAL A 99 -5.70 7.02 13.65
N LYS A 100 -6.14 5.77 13.81
CA LYS A 100 -7.53 5.34 13.64
C LYS A 100 -8.19 5.99 12.39
N HIS A 101 -9.40 6.50 12.51
CA HIS A 101 -10.15 7.12 11.42
C HIS A 101 -9.51 8.39 10.82
N ARG A 102 -8.46 8.94 11.45
CA ARG A 102 -7.79 10.16 10.93
C ARG A 102 -7.05 9.91 9.63
N VAL A 103 -6.62 8.66 9.36
CA VAL A 103 -5.94 8.29 8.11
C VAL A 103 -6.83 8.51 6.87
N TYR A 104 -8.16 8.40 7.04
CA TYR A 104 -9.16 8.57 5.97
C TYR A 104 -9.51 10.04 5.70
N ARG A 105 -8.78 10.98 6.31
CA ARG A 105 -8.99 12.41 6.11
C ARG A 105 -7.70 13.14 5.71
N PRO A 106 -7.82 14.13 4.77
CA PRO A 106 -8.99 14.48 3.96
C PRO A 106 -9.37 13.35 3.01
N ASP A 107 -10.67 13.19 2.71
CA ASP A 107 -11.16 12.24 1.72
C ASP A 107 -11.30 12.89 0.32
N TRP A 108 -11.71 12.13 -0.70
CA TRP A 108 -11.81 12.65 -2.08
C TRP A 108 -12.93 13.66 -2.30
N THR A 109 -13.79 13.91 -1.32
CA THR A 109 -14.76 15.01 -1.34
C THR A 109 -14.15 16.34 -0.87
N GLU A 110 -12.91 16.32 -0.37
CA GLU A 110 -12.19 17.45 0.18
C GLU A 110 -11.08 17.89 -0.78
N ARG A 111 -11.01 19.21 -1.04
CA ARG A 111 -10.05 19.80 -1.98
C ARG A 111 -8.59 19.46 -1.64
N GLU A 112 -8.29 19.35 -0.37
CA GLU A 112 -6.95 19.07 0.16
C GLU A 112 -6.42 17.71 -0.32
N ARG A 113 -7.28 16.71 -0.52
CA ARG A 113 -6.88 15.41 -1.07
C ARG A 113 -6.42 15.54 -2.52
N LEU A 114 -7.20 16.24 -3.34
CA LEU A 114 -6.85 16.51 -4.74
C LEU A 114 -5.53 17.27 -4.86
N GLU A 115 -5.37 18.35 -4.07
CA GLU A 115 -4.15 19.17 -4.10
C GLU A 115 -2.92 18.34 -3.65
N HIS A 116 -3.04 17.57 -2.58
CA HIS A 116 -1.95 16.73 -2.10
C HIS A 116 -1.53 15.70 -3.14
N THR A 117 -2.49 14.97 -3.73
CA THR A 117 -2.18 13.95 -4.74
C THR A 117 -1.58 14.56 -6.01
N THR A 118 -2.02 15.76 -6.40
CA THR A 118 -1.39 16.53 -7.49
C THR A 118 0.06 16.87 -7.17
N ASN A 119 0.32 17.39 -5.97
CA ASN A 119 1.68 17.70 -5.52
C ASN A 119 2.59 16.45 -5.52
N LEU A 120 2.08 15.33 -5.03
CA LEU A 120 2.81 14.07 -5.07
C LEU A 120 3.15 13.64 -6.50
N ALA A 121 2.25 13.85 -7.46
CA ALA A 121 2.50 13.52 -8.86
C ALA A 121 3.60 14.39 -9.48
N GLU A 122 3.61 15.69 -9.21
CA GLU A 122 4.67 16.62 -9.65
C GLU A 122 6.03 16.24 -9.05
N ILE A 123 6.06 15.92 -7.74
CA ILE A 123 7.28 15.49 -7.05
C ILE A 123 7.78 14.18 -7.65
N LEU A 124 6.90 13.18 -7.82
CA LEU A 124 7.30 11.87 -8.37
C LEU A 124 7.84 12.01 -9.79
N ALA A 125 7.21 12.81 -10.64
CA ALA A 125 7.71 13.07 -11.99
C ALA A 125 9.15 13.63 -11.99
N ALA A 126 9.50 14.45 -10.99
CA ALA A 126 10.85 15.00 -10.83
C ALA A 126 11.84 14.02 -10.18
N LEU A 127 11.37 13.08 -9.35
CA LEU A 127 12.22 12.10 -8.65
C LEU A 127 12.48 10.83 -9.46
N LEU A 128 11.65 10.50 -10.46
CA LEU A 128 11.84 9.32 -11.29
C LEU A 128 13.27 9.26 -11.84
N PRO A 129 13.91 8.06 -11.86
CA PRO A 129 15.17 7.84 -12.55
C PRO A 129 15.11 8.27 -14.02
N ASP A 130 16.26 8.63 -14.62
CA ASP A 130 16.30 9.18 -15.98
C ASP A 130 15.83 8.16 -17.03
N ASP A 131 16.02 6.89 -16.79
CA ASP A 131 15.62 5.77 -17.64
C ASP A 131 14.20 5.26 -17.38
N THR A 132 13.47 5.87 -16.45
CA THR A 132 12.13 5.45 -16.05
C THR A 132 11.11 6.53 -16.41
N VAL A 133 10.12 6.17 -17.22
CA VAL A 133 9.08 7.11 -17.70
C VAL A 133 7.74 6.96 -16.98
N GLU A 134 7.56 5.90 -16.18
CA GLU A 134 6.32 5.60 -15.47
C GLU A 134 6.51 5.67 -13.95
N GLY A 135 5.55 6.28 -13.26
CA GLY A 135 5.47 6.33 -11.81
C GLY A 135 4.06 6.02 -11.31
N SER A 136 3.93 5.55 -10.08
CA SER A 136 2.64 5.23 -9.48
C SER A 136 2.46 5.85 -8.10
N ILE A 137 1.21 6.13 -7.74
CA ILE A 137 0.83 6.63 -6.42
C ILE A 137 -0.40 5.87 -5.96
N SER A 138 -0.36 5.28 -4.75
CA SER A 138 -1.57 4.76 -4.11
C SER A 138 -2.33 5.86 -3.38
N THR A 139 -3.64 5.77 -3.31
CA THR A 139 -4.48 6.74 -2.63
C THR A 139 -5.71 6.12 -2.01
N LEU A 140 -6.27 6.83 -1.02
CA LEU A 140 -7.52 6.49 -0.36
C LEU A 140 -8.64 6.12 -1.36
N PRO A 141 -9.38 5.01 -1.14
CA PRO A 141 -10.46 4.57 -2.03
C PRO A 141 -11.75 5.35 -1.74
N LEU A 142 -11.83 6.57 -2.21
CA LEU A 142 -12.84 7.63 -2.07
C LEU A 142 -12.97 8.17 -0.64
N ALA A 143 -13.50 7.41 0.30
CA ALA A 143 -13.76 7.85 1.67
C ALA A 143 -14.03 6.64 2.58
N TRP A 144 -13.99 6.86 3.88
CA TRP A 144 -14.57 5.94 4.84
C TRP A 144 -16.10 5.79 4.59
N ARG A 145 -16.67 4.58 4.79
CA ARG A 145 -18.04 4.18 4.41
C ARG A 145 -19.20 4.91 5.09
N THR A 146 -18.99 5.99 5.83
CA THR A 146 -20.12 6.83 6.27
C THR A 146 -20.96 7.21 5.05
N PRO A 147 -22.31 7.25 5.15
CA PRO A 147 -23.17 7.40 3.99
C PRO A 147 -22.66 8.48 3.05
N LEU A 148 -22.06 8.05 1.95
CA LEU A 148 -21.63 8.94 0.89
C LEU A 148 -22.90 9.22 0.08
N GLY A 149 -23.67 10.24 0.46
CA GLY A 149 -24.83 10.64 -0.32
C GLY A 149 -24.41 10.96 -1.78
N SER A 150 -25.33 10.86 -2.73
CA SER A 150 -25.05 11.03 -4.17
C SER A 150 -24.23 12.28 -4.50
N ALA A 151 -24.46 13.38 -3.81
CA ALA A 151 -23.70 14.63 -4.00
C ALA A 151 -22.22 14.47 -3.61
N ARG A 152 -21.90 13.78 -2.54
CA ARG A 152 -20.52 13.54 -2.11
C ARG A 152 -19.81 12.55 -3.06
N ALA A 153 -20.50 11.49 -3.48
CA ALA A 153 -19.97 10.56 -4.47
C ALA A 153 -19.62 11.27 -5.79
N HIS A 154 -20.53 12.14 -6.28
CA HIS A 154 -20.28 12.96 -7.45
C HIS A 154 -19.09 13.92 -7.26
N ALA A 155 -18.96 14.55 -6.08
CA ALA A 155 -17.83 15.44 -5.78
C ALA A 155 -16.49 14.68 -5.80
N ALA A 156 -16.43 13.45 -5.26
CA ALA A 156 -15.24 12.60 -5.29
C ALA A 156 -14.86 12.21 -6.73
N LEU A 157 -15.82 11.75 -7.54
CA LEU A 157 -15.57 11.41 -8.95
C LEU A 157 -15.11 12.63 -9.75
N LYS A 158 -15.71 13.80 -9.51
CA LYS A 158 -15.27 15.05 -10.13
C LYS A 158 -13.83 15.41 -9.76
N ALA A 159 -13.44 15.23 -8.49
CA ALA A 159 -12.07 15.47 -8.05
C ALA A 159 -11.08 14.53 -8.75
N LEU A 160 -11.43 13.24 -8.88
CA LEU A 160 -10.62 12.27 -9.64
C LEU A 160 -10.54 12.62 -11.13
N GLY A 161 -11.62 13.11 -11.74
CA GLY A 161 -11.61 13.63 -13.12
C GLY A 161 -10.63 14.79 -13.30
N ILE A 162 -10.67 15.78 -12.39
CA ILE A 162 -9.72 16.90 -12.38
C ILE A 162 -8.28 16.39 -12.19
N LEU A 163 -8.07 15.40 -11.32
CA LEU A 163 -6.74 14.79 -11.16
C LEU A 163 -6.27 14.17 -12.49
N ALA A 164 -7.10 13.38 -13.17
CA ALA A 164 -6.75 12.77 -14.44
C ALA A 164 -6.35 13.81 -15.51
N GLU A 165 -7.06 14.92 -15.59
CA GLU A 165 -6.70 16.06 -16.46
C GLU A 165 -5.32 16.65 -16.10
N ARG A 166 -5.04 16.85 -14.81
CA ARG A 166 -3.74 17.36 -14.33
C ARG A 166 -2.60 16.40 -14.63
N LEU A 167 -2.82 15.09 -14.46
CA LEU A 167 -1.85 14.06 -14.79
C LEU A 167 -1.56 14.03 -16.31
N ALA A 168 -2.56 14.22 -17.14
CA ALA A 168 -2.37 14.34 -18.59
C ALA A 168 -1.52 15.56 -18.96
N VAL A 169 -1.76 16.72 -18.36
CA VAL A 169 -0.95 17.94 -18.54
C VAL A 169 0.50 17.71 -18.06
N LEU A 170 0.67 17.09 -16.89
CA LEU A 170 2.00 16.75 -16.34
C LEU A 170 2.77 15.85 -17.32
N ARG A 171 2.11 14.83 -17.88
CA ARG A 171 2.70 13.92 -18.86
C ARG A 171 3.14 14.67 -20.13
N GLN A 172 2.31 15.58 -20.64
CA GLN A 172 2.66 16.38 -21.83
C GLN A 172 3.87 17.28 -21.58
N GLY A 173 3.97 17.90 -20.39
CA GLY A 173 5.05 18.81 -20.05
C GLY A 173 6.37 18.13 -19.67
N SER A 174 6.30 16.99 -18.98
CA SER A 174 7.49 16.30 -18.44
C SER A 174 7.94 15.08 -19.24
N GLY A 175 7.10 14.52 -20.10
CA GLY A 175 7.32 13.22 -20.72
C GLY A 175 7.15 12.02 -19.75
N ARG A 176 6.77 12.27 -18.47
CA ARG A 176 6.64 11.26 -17.42
C ARG A 176 5.16 10.91 -17.21
N SER A 177 4.83 9.63 -17.20
CA SER A 177 3.47 9.13 -16.98
C SER A 177 3.29 8.74 -15.52
N ILE A 178 2.56 9.56 -14.76
CA ILE A 178 2.21 9.24 -13.38
C ILE A 178 0.77 8.72 -13.36
N ARG A 179 0.59 7.55 -12.73
CA ARG A 179 -0.73 6.93 -12.55
C ARG A 179 -1.08 6.84 -11.07
N VAL A 180 -2.36 6.97 -10.76
CA VAL A 180 -2.88 6.93 -9.38
C VAL A 180 -3.82 5.76 -9.23
N GLY A 181 -3.56 4.89 -8.24
CA GLY A 181 -4.38 3.74 -7.90
C GLY A 181 -5.23 4.01 -6.65
N LEU A 182 -6.56 3.91 -6.77
CA LEU A 182 -7.41 3.75 -5.60
C LEU A 182 -7.07 2.42 -4.93
N GLU A 183 -6.91 2.43 -3.62
CA GLU A 183 -6.50 1.25 -2.85
C GLU A 183 -7.70 0.70 -2.06
N PRO A 184 -8.48 -0.25 -2.61
CA PRO A 184 -9.62 -0.83 -1.91
C PRO A 184 -9.23 -1.27 -0.51
N GLU A 185 -9.99 -0.81 0.50
CA GLU A 185 -9.66 -1.04 1.90
C GLU A 185 -10.89 -1.39 2.74
N PRO A 186 -10.77 -2.39 3.63
CA PRO A 186 -11.85 -2.74 4.56
C PRO A 186 -12.34 -1.52 5.35
N GLY A 187 -13.65 -1.25 5.31
CA GLY A 187 -14.29 -0.12 5.99
C GLY A 187 -14.44 1.14 5.15
N CYS A 188 -13.87 1.22 3.97
CA CYS A 188 -14.06 2.33 3.04
C CYS A 188 -15.29 2.15 2.14
N VAL A 189 -15.59 3.14 1.31
CA VAL A 189 -16.65 3.07 0.29
C VAL A 189 -16.32 2.02 -0.78
N VAL A 190 -15.05 1.85 -1.06
CA VAL A 190 -14.52 0.84 -1.98
C VAL A 190 -13.71 -0.15 -1.15
N GLU A 191 -14.30 -1.31 -0.86
CA GLU A 191 -13.67 -2.35 -0.06
C GLU A 191 -13.11 -3.50 -0.91
N THR A 192 -13.68 -3.70 -2.11
CA THR A 192 -13.43 -4.87 -2.95
C THR A 192 -13.12 -4.48 -4.39
N ALA A 193 -12.61 -5.43 -5.18
CA ALA A 193 -12.44 -5.27 -6.62
C ALA A 193 -13.77 -4.97 -7.34
N ALA A 194 -14.87 -5.56 -6.89
CA ALA A 194 -16.21 -5.28 -7.42
C ALA A 194 -16.65 -3.84 -7.13
N ASP A 195 -16.43 -3.33 -5.91
CA ASP A 195 -16.73 -1.93 -5.58
C ASP A 195 -15.88 -0.98 -6.42
N ALA A 196 -14.57 -1.26 -6.57
CA ALA A 196 -13.68 -0.48 -7.43
C ALA A 196 -14.18 -0.45 -8.88
N THR A 197 -14.62 -1.58 -9.39
CA THR A 197 -15.21 -1.69 -10.74
C THR A 197 -16.47 -0.84 -10.83
N GLY A 198 -17.39 -0.96 -9.87
CA GLY A 198 -18.63 -0.17 -9.84
C GLY A 198 -18.38 1.34 -9.86
N VAL A 199 -17.38 1.81 -9.13
CA VAL A 199 -17.00 3.22 -9.07
C VAL A 199 -16.30 3.67 -10.35
N LEU A 200 -15.29 2.95 -10.81
CA LEU A 200 -14.43 3.36 -11.93
C LEU A 200 -15.08 3.15 -13.31
N THR A 201 -16.21 2.45 -13.38
CA THR A 201 -17.02 2.35 -14.62
C THR A 201 -18.32 3.17 -14.55
N SER A 202 -18.58 3.87 -13.43
CA SER A 202 -19.79 4.68 -13.27
C SER A 202 -19.79 5.92 -14.17
N PRO A 203 -20.96 6.53 -14.45
CA PRO A 203 -21.03 7.79 -15.19
C PRO A 203 -20.22 8.88 -14.48
N GLY A 204 -19.29 9.51 -15.20
CA GLY A 204 -18.38 10.54 -14.67
C GLY A 204 -17.10 9.97 -14.04
N ALA A 205 -16.84 8.67 -14.18
CA ALA A 205 -15.56 8.08 -13.80
C ALA A 205 -14.38 8.71 -14.56
N PRO A 206 -13.19 8.80 -13.94
CA PRO A 206 -11.98 9.34 -14.58
C PRO A 206 -11.45 8.41 -15.67
N SER A 207 -10.56 8.93 -16.53
CA SER A 207 -9.86 8.13 -17.53
C SER A 207 -8.98 7.05 -16.88
N HIS A 208 -9.09 5.81 -17.37
CA HIS A 208 -8.25 4.69 -16.95
C HIS A 208 -6.79 4.81 -17.42
N ASP A 209 -6.46 5.75 -18.31
CA ASP A 209 -5.06 6.03 -18.69
C ASP A 209 -4.22 6.47 -17.48
N SER A 210 -4.84 7.18 -16.53
CA SER A 210 -4.17 7.78 -15.37
C SER A 210 -4.66 7.24 -14.04
N ILE A 211 -5.89 6.73 -13.96
CA ILE A 211 -6.52 6.27 -12.72
C ILE A 211 -6.88 4.80 -12.83
N GLY A 212 -6.53 4.03 -11.82
CA GLY A 212 -6.82 2.60 -11.70
C GLY A 212 -6.86 2.17 -10.25
N VAL A 213 -6.38 0.97 -9.98
CA VAL A 213 -6.38 0.35 -8.64
C VAL A 213 -4.95 0.12 -8.15
N CYS A 214 -4.71 0.39 -6.88
CA CYS A 214 -3.61 -0.17 -6.10
C CYS A 214 -4.15 -1.42 -5.41
N LEU A 215 -3.58 -2.58 -5.72
CA LEU A 215 -4.04 -3.85 -5.19
C LEU A 215 -3.21 -4.19 -3.95
N ASP A 216 -3.83 -4.12 -2.75
CA ASP A 216 -3.19 -4.54 -1.51
C ASP A 216 -3.58 -5.97 -1.16
N THR A 217 -2.59 -6.86 -0.99
CA THR A 217 -2.83 -8.29 -0.77
C THR A 217 -3.32 -8.61 0.63
N CYS A 218 -3.07 -7.76 1.64
CA CYS A 218 -3.69 -7.85 2.96
C CYS A 218 -5.18 -7.49 2.90
N HIS A 219 -5.55 -6.45 2.13
CA HIS A 219 -6.94 -6.02 1.99
C HIS A 219 -7.78 -7.09 1.27
N ILE A 220 -7.30 -7.65 0.14
CA ILE A 220 -7.93 -8.78 -0.54
C ILE A 220 -8.14 -9.95 0.43
N ALA A 221 -7.08 -10.30 1.18
CA ALA A 221 -7.16 -11.40 2.14
C ALA A 221 -8.19 -11.10 3.24
N THR A 222 -8.19 -9.89 3.79
CA THR A 222 -9.14 -9.48 4.84
C THR A 222 -10.57 -9.57 4.36
N GLN A 223 -10.86 -9.18 3.13
CA GLN A 223 -12.19 -9.28 2.51
C GLN A 223 -12.54 -10.70 2.03
N PHE A 224 -11.66 -11.68 2.21
CA PHE A 224 -11.85 -13.04 1.72
C PHE A 224 -12.08 -13.11 0.20
N GLU A 225 -11.57 -12.13 -0.56
CA GLU A 225 -11.58 -12.20 -2.01
C GLU A 225 -10.58 -13.26 -2.49
N ASP A 226 -10.95 -13.94 -3.56
CA ASP A 226 -10.01 -14.80 -4.30
C ASP A 226 -9.17 -13.91 -5.23
N PRO A 227 -7.83 -13.98 -5.19
CA PRO A 227 -6.97 -13.07 -5.96
C PRO A 227 -7.19 -13.14 -7.48
N ASP A 228 -7.41 -14.33 -8.03
CA ASP A 228 -7.65 -14.49 -9.47
C ASP A 228 -8.96 -13.82 -9.87
N THR A 229 -10.02 -14.05 -9.09
CA THR A 229 -11.35 -13.46 -9.32
C THR A 229 -11.30 -11.94 -9.18
N ALA A 230 -10.62 -11.42 -8.17
CA ALA A 230 -10.49 -9.97 -7.94
C ALA A 230 -9.75 -9.28 -9.12
N ILE A 231 -8.63 -9.87 -9.54
CA ILE A 231 -7.83 -9.35 -10.65
C ILE A 231 -8.63 -9.44 -11.96
N ASP A 232 -9.28 -10.57 -12.25
CA ASP A 232 -10.07 -10.74 -13.48
C ASP A 232 -11.28 -9.79 -13.52
N THR A 233 -11.87 -9.47 -12.37
CA THR A 233 -12.96 -8.47 -12.26
C THR A 233 -12.48 -7.10 -12.73
N LEU A 234 -11.31 -6.64 -12.28
CA LEU A 234 -10.72 -5.37 -12.67
C LEU A 234 -10.34 -5.35 -14.16
N LEU A 235 -9.64 -6.39 -14.63
CA LEU A 235 -9.15 -6.47 -16.00
C LEU A 235 -10.30 -6.56 -17.01
N SER A 236 -11.35 -7.33 -16.71
CA SER A 236 -12.54 -7.46 -17.57
C SER A 236 -13.28 -6.13 -17.74
N ALA A 237 -13.17 -5.24 -16.76
CA ALA A 237 -13.71 -3.88 -16.84
C ALA A 237 -12.74 -2.86 -17.47
N GLY A 238 -11.55 -3.29 -17.91
CA GLY A 238 -10.52 -2.42 -18.49
C GLY A 238 -9.83 -1.52 -17.45
N ILE A 239 -9.91 -1.86 -16.16
CA ILE A 239 -9.31 -1.09 -15.07
C ILE A 239 -7.87 -1.56 -14.84
N PRO A 240 -6.86 -0.68 -15.00
CA PRO A 240 -5.47 -1.06 -14.78
C PRO A 240 -5.13 -1.25 -13.31
N ILE A 241 -4.30 -2.24 -13.01
CA ILE A 241 -3.65 -2.37 -11.72
C ILE A 241 -2.37 -1.51 -11.77
N VAL A 242 -2.45 -0.33 -11.15
CA VAL A 242 -1.40 0.69 -11.25
C VAL A 242 -0.16 0.29 -10.44
N LYS A 243 -0.37 -0.31 -9.28
CA LYS A 243 0.66 -0.88 -8.41
C LYS A 243 0.04 -1.95 -7.51
N ALA A 244 0.88 -2.71 -6.81
CA ALA A 244 0.44 -3.62 -5.77
C ALA A 244 1.25 -3.43 -4.48
N GLN A 245 0.54 -3.42 -3.33
CA GLN A 245 1.13 -3.54 -2.01
C GLN A 245 1.29 -5.02 -1.68
N LEU A 246 2.52 -5.43 -1.40
CA LEU A 246 2.84 -6.78 -0.93
C LEU A 246 2.77 -6.78 0.59
N SER A 247 1.74 -7.38 1.11
CA SER A 247 1.35 -7.37 2.51
C SER A 247 0.67 -8.68 2.89
N ALA A 248 0.53 -8.99 4.16
CA ALA A 248 -0.19 -10.16 4.62
C ALA A 248 -0.99 -9.85 5.89
N ALA A 249 -2.25 -10.30 5.92
CA ALA A 249 -3.14 -10.12 7.05
C ALA A 249 -2.85 -11.12 8.18
N LEU A 250 -3.17 -10.73 9.40
CA LEU A 250 -3.21 -11.65 10.54
C LEU A 250 -4.41 -12.60 10.40
N HIS A 251 -4.17 -13.91 10.55
CA HIS A 251 -5.18 -14.95 10.39
C HIS A 251 -5.39 -15.77 11.66
N ALA A 252 -6.64 -15.97 12.05
CA ALA A 252 -7.06 -16.83 13.15
C ALA A 252 -8.04 -17.89 12.65
N GLN A 253 -7.55 -19.14 12.50
CA GLN A 253 -8.32 -20.25 11.95
C GLN A 253 -9.49 -20.67 12.82
N VAL A 254 -9.35 -20.61 14.15
CA VAL A 254 -10.32 -21.12 15.13
C VAL A 254 -10.61 -20.10 16.24
N PRO A 255 -11.27 -18.97 15.93
CA PRO A 255 -11.43 -17.85 16.86
C PRO A 255 -12.35 -18.17 18.05
N HIS A 256 -13.09 -19.28 18.04
CA HIS A 256 -13.86 -19.74 19.19
C HIS A 256 -12.97 -20.24 20.35
N ARG A 257 -11.72 -20.62 20.10
CA ARG A 257 -10.78 -21.03 21.14
C ARG A 257 -10.30 -19.84 21.96
N LEU A 258 -10.20 -20.02 23.27
CA LEU A 258 -9.78 -18.94 24.18
C LEU A 258 -8.33 -18.52 23.94
N ASP A 259 -7.40 -19.49 23.76
CA ASP A 259 -6.00 -19.23 23.50
C ASP A 259 -5.77 -18.42 22.20
N VAL A 260 -6.58 -18.68 21.15
CA VAL A 260 -6.55 -17.90 19.90
C VAL A 260 -6.98 -16.46 20.14
N ARG A 261 -8.05 -16.23 20.91
CA ARG A 261 -8.48 -14.85 21.24
C ARG A 261 -7.49 -14.13 22.14
N GLN A 262 -6.85 -14.83 23.07
CA GLN A 262 -5.78 -14.26 23.89
C GLN A 262 -4.57 -13.85 23.04
N ALA A 263 -4.20 -14.66 22.06
CA ALA A 263 -3.13 -14.35 21.11
C ALA A 263 -3.51 -13.12 20.23
N LEU A 264 -4.76 -13.06 19.71
CA LEU A 264 -5.27 -11.91 18.96
C LEU A 264 -5.28 -10.63 19.80
N ALA A 265 -5.61 -10.72 21.10
CA ALA A 265 -5.66 -9.54 21.97
C ALA A 265 -4.29 -8.83 22.10
N ALA A 266 -3.18 -9.52 21.87
CA ALA A 266 -1.86 -8.92 21.84
C ALA A 266 -1.62 -8.01 20.62
N PHE A 267 -2.43 -8.13 19.57
CA PHE A 267 -2.41 -7.29 18.37
C PHE A 267 -3.46 -6.17 18.41
N ALA A 268 -4.35 -6.16 19.40
CA ALA A 268 -5.37 -5.14 19.58
C ALA A 268 -4.78 -3.88 20.24
N GLU A 269 -4.14 -3.04 19.44
CA GLU A 269 -3.41 -1.85 19.89
C GLU A 269 -4.18 -0.55 19.55
N PRO A 270 -3.89 0.59 20.20
CA PRO A 270 -4.72 1.79 20.07
C PRO A 270 -4.40 2.68 18.85
N ARG A 271 -3.29 2.45 18.14
CA ARG A 271 -2.80 3.38 17.10
C ARG A 271 -3.61 3.30 15.81
N PHE A 272 -3.75 2.08 15.25
CA PHE A 272 -4.41 1.84 13.97
C PHE A 272 -5.77 1.17 14.14
N LEU A 273 -6.62 1.25 13.11
CA LEU A 273 -7.78 0.38 12.99
C LEU A 273 -7.32 -0.97 12.44
N HIS A 274 -7.83 -2.03 13.06
CA HIS A 274 -7.57 -3.39 12.61
C HIS A 274 -8.91 -4.04 12.25
N GLN A 275 -9.44 -3.65 11.08
CA GLN A 275 -10.72 -4.17 10.60
C GLN A 275 -10.65 -5.69 10.56
N THR A 276 -11.59 -6.33 11.23
CA THR A 276 -11.63 -7.78 11.33
C THR A 276 -12.84 -8.31 10.59
N ARG A 277 -12.64 -9.34 9.77
CA ARG A 277 -13.67 -9.94 8.93
C ARG A 277 -13.73 -11.44 9.16
N THR A 278 -14.91 -12.00 8.93
CA THR A 278 -15.17 -13.44 8.84
C THR A 278 -16.13 -13.71 7.68
N ARG A 279 -15.95 -14.83 6.99
CA ARG A 279 -16.85 -15.26 5.92
C ARG A 279 -17.71 -16.41 6.42
N THR A 280 -19.02 -16.24 6.37
CA THR A 280 -19.99 -17.27 6.72
C THR A 280 -19.98 -18.40 5.70
N ARG A 281 -20.64 -19.53 6.03
CA ARG A 281 -20.78 -20.67 5.09
C ARG A 281 -21.55 -20.29 3.81
N ASP A 282 -22.45 -19.31 3.92
CA ASP A 282 -23.24 -18.80 2.78
C ASP A 282 -22.48 -17.75 1.96
N GLY A 283 -21.19 -17.52 2.26
CA GLY A 283 -20.32 -16.59 1.52
C GLY A 283 -20.43 -15.14 1.95
N ILE A 284 -21.26 -14.79 2.93
CA ILE A 284 -21.43 -13.41 3.41
C ILE A 284 -20.22 -13.03 4.26
N VAL A 285 -19.59 -11.90 3.96
CA VAL A 285 -18.51 -11.32 4.77
C VAL A 285 -19.13 -10.41 5.83
N LEU A 286 -18.86 -10.73 7.09
CA LEU A 286 -19.25 -9.94 8.26
C LEU A 286 -18.00 -9.31 8.87
N GLY A 287 -18.11 -8.16 9.51
CA GLY A 287 -16.95 -7.48 10.06
C GLY A 287 -17.20 -6.50 11.16
N THR A 288 -16.13 -6.18 11.86
CA THR A 288 -16.02 -5.05 12.79
C THR A 288 -14.99 -4.06 12.25
N ASP A 289 -15.05 -2.82 12.71
CA ASP A 289 -14.10 -1.78 12.30
C ASP A 289 -12.76 -1.88 13.03
N ASP A 290 -12.76 -2.57 14.16
CA ASP A 290 -11.54 -2.78 14.92
C ASP A 290 -11.51 -4.19 15.52
N LEU A 291 -10.31 -4.73 15.72
CA LEU A 291 -10.09 -6.03 16.36
C LEU A 291 -10.61 -6.04 17.80
N GLN A 292 -10.51 -4.92 18.52
CA GLN A 292 -11.07 -4.80 19.88
C GLN A 292 -12.59 -5.09 19.90
N GLU A 293 -13.32 -4.62 18.90
CA GLU A 293 -14.76 -4.87 18.75
C GLU A 293 -15.05 -6.35 18.44
N ALA A 294 -14.23 -6.98 17.60
CA ALA A 294 -14.38 -8.41 17.28
C ALA A 294 -14.16 -9.31 18.49
N LEU A 295 -13.27 -8.92 19.41
CA LEU A 295 -12.92 -9.71 20.58
C LEU A 295 -13.99 -9.74 21.68
N ILE A 296 -14.92 -8.78 21.70
CA ILE A 296 -16.08 -8.83 22.63
C ILE A 296 -17.06 -9.93 22.21
N ASP A 297 -17.89 -10.40 23.16
CA ASP A 297 -18.70 -11.61 22.96
C ASP A 297 -19.70 -11.54 21.80
N SER A 298 -20.26 -10.37 21.53
CA SER A 298 -21.23 -10.14 20.46
C SER A 298 -20.63 -9.46 19.22
N GLY A 299 -19.32 -9.28 19.17
CA GLY A 299 -18.68 -8.46 18.15
C GLY A 299 -18.68 -9.12 16.77
N LEU A 300 -18.23 -10.37 16.68
CA LEU A 300 -18.12 -11.09 15.42
C LEU A 300 -18.36 -12.61 15.63
N PRO A 301 -19.08 -13.31 14.70
CA PRO A 301 -19.25 -14.76 14.75
C PRO A 301 -17.91 -15.50 14.83
N ARG A 302 -17.83 -16.52 15.71
CA ARG A 302 -16.60 -17.29 16.00
C ARG A 302 -16.58 -18.68 15.35
N THR A 303 -17.57 -18.96 14.49
CA THR A 303 -17.75 -20.28 13.86
C THR A 303 -16.94 -20.49 12.60
N ALA A 304 -16.32 -19.45 12.08
CA ALA A 304 -15.48 -19.44 10.90
C ALA A 304 -14.20 -18.64 11.16
N PRO A 305 -13.14 -18.80 10.35
CA PRO A 305 -11.89 -18.07 10.52
C PRO A 305 -12.06 -16.55 10.52
N TRP A 306 -11.23 -15.86 11.28
CA TRP A 306 -11.08 -14.42 11.22
C TRP A 306 -9.83 -14.00 10.48
N ARG A 307 -9.93 -12.94 9.68
CA ARG A 307 -8.80 -12.22 9.10
C ARG A 307 -8.86 -10.78 9.57
N CYS A 308 -7.71 -10.30 10.03
CA CYS A 308 -7.59 -8.97 10.64
C CYS A 308 -6.62 -8.15 9.79
N HIS A 309 -7.03 -6.94 9.43
CA HIS A 309 -6.21 -5.95 8.75
C HIS A 309 -5.09 -5.46 9.70
N PHE A 310 -4.11 -6.30 9.87
CA PHE A 310 -2.87 -6.04 10.56
C PHE A 310 -1.76 -6.58 9.67
N HIS A 311 -0.92 -5.72 9.11
CA HIS A 311 0.15 -6.14 8.22
C HIS A 311 1.23 -6.88 9.02
N VAL A 312 1.25 -8.20 8.94
CA VAL A 312 2.29 -9.00 9.59
C VAL A 312 3.53 -9.10 8.71
N PRO A 313 4.75 -9.19 9.30
CA PRO A 313 5.98 -9.32 8.52
C PRO A 313 5.93 -10.51 7.54
N LEU A 314 6.27 -10.27 6.28
CA LEU A 314 6.12 -11.26 5.19
C LEU A 314 7.00 -12.50 5.38
N HIS A 315 8.21 -12.31 5.92
CA HIS A 315 9.22 -13.37 6.08
C HIS A 315 9.05 -14.16 7.39
N ALA A 316 8.25 -13.67 8.33
CA ALA A 316 8.09 -14.25 9.67
C ALA A 316 6.61 -14.45 9.98
N ALA A 317 6.16 -15.70 10.02
CA ALA A 317 4.81 -16.00 10.43
C ALA A 317 4.57 -15.60 11.90
N PRO A 318 3.34 -15.15 12.24
CA PRO A 318 2.95 -14.98 13.64
C PRO A 318 3.13 -16.27 14.45
N GLU A 319 3.37 -16.11 15.75
CA GLU A 319 3.46 -17.26 16.66
C GLU A 319 2.14 -18.05 16.68
N PRO A 320 2.19 -19.41 16.69
CA PRO A 320 1.00 -20.22 16.88
C PRO A 320 0.26 -19.82 18.18
N PRO A 321 -1.09 -19.80 18.20
CA PRO A 321 -2.01 -20.42 17.24
C PRO A 321 -2.47 -19.51 16.08
N LEU A 322 -1.82 -18.38 15.85
CA LEU A 322 -2.11 -17.48 14.75
C LEU A 322 -1.32 -17.86 13.50
N ALA A 323 -1.74 -17.35 12.37
CA ALA A 323 -1.09 -17.51 11.07
C ALA A 323 -1.14 -16.19 10.28
N SER A 324 -0.54 -16.16 9.11
CA SER A 324 -0.65 -15.05 8.14
C SER A 324 -1.37 -15.53 6.88
N THR A 325 -1.76 -14.56 6.04
CA THR A 325 -2.35 -14.80 4.71
C THR A 325 -1.29 -14.72 3.60
N THR A 326 -0.10 -15.20 3.84
CA THR A 326 1.00 -15.21 2.86
C THR A 326 0.68 -16.08 1.64
N ASP A 327 -0.23 -17.04 1.76
CA ASP A 327 -0.78 -17.82 0.65
C ASP A 327 -1.55 -16.94 -0.34
N VAL A 328 -2.33 -15.99 0.14
CA VAL A 328 -3.06 -15.00 -0.69
C VAL A 328 -2.07 -14.07 -1.41
N LEU A 329 -1.04 -13.58 -0.71
CA LEU A 329 0.04 -12.81 -1.33
C LEU A 329 0.72 -13.59 -2.47
N ARG A 330 1.07 -14.87 -2.25
CA ARG A 330 1.71 -15.70 -3.27
C ARG A 330 0.83 -15.90 -4.50
N ALA A 331 -0.46 -16.18 -4.29
CA ALA A 331 -1.43 -16.32 -5.38
C ALA A 331 -1.60 -15.02 -6.17
N ALA A 332 -1.78 -13.89 -5.48
CA ALA A 332 -1.89 -12.58 -6.12
C ALA A 332 -0.62 -12.22 -6.92
N LEU A 333 0.57 -12.43 -6.33
CA LEU A 333 1.84 -12.12 -6.99
C LEU A 333 2.06 -12.98 -8.25
N ALA A 334 1.74 -14.28 -8.17
CA ALA A 334 1.80 -15.18 -9.33
C ALA A 334 0.89 -14.69 -10.48
N ARG A 335 -0.30 -14.20 -10.16
CA ARG A 335 -1.23 -13.65 -11.16
C ARG A 335 -0.77 -12.30 -11.71
N LEU A 336 -0.19 -11.45 -10.86
CA LEU A 336 0.26 -10.11 -11.24
C LEU A 336 1.49 -10.11 -12.16
N VAL A 337 2.46 -10.99 -11.90
CA VAL A 337 3.75 -10.97 -12.60
C VAL A 337 4.24 -12.33 -13.10
N GLY A 338 3.53 -13.42 -12.88
CA GLY A 338 3.89 -14.76 -13.38
C GLY A 338 3.33 -15.06 -14.77
N GLY A 339 2.54 -14.17 -15.37
CA GLY A 339 1.95 -14.33 -16.70
C GLY A 339 2.92 -13.94 -17.85
N PRO A 340 2.45 -13.95 -19.10
CA PRO A 340 3.26 -13.60 -20.28
C PRO A 340 3.67 -12.12 -20.30
N VAL A 341 2.91 -11.25 -19.65
CA VAL A 341 3.19 -9.84 -19.42
C VAL A 341 2.82 -9.49 -17.98
N PRO A 342 3.56 -8.61 -17.28
CA PRO A 342 3.19 -8.21 -15.93
C PRO A 342 1.96 -7.29 -15.98
N LEU A 343 0.98 -7.54 -15.11
CA LEU A 343 -0.23 -6.71 -14.99
C LEU A 343 0.05 -5.39 -14.27
N THR A 344 1.11 -5.35 -13.47
CA THR A 344 1.67 -4.13 -12.88
C THR A 344 3.19 -4.22 -12.85
N ARG A 345 3.85 -3.06 -12.91
CA ARG A 345 5.32 -2.97 -12.86
C ARG A 345 5.83 -2.41 -11.54
N HIS A 346 4.96 -2.01 -10.63
CA HIS A 346 5.32 -1.41 -9.35
C HIS A 346 4.78 -2.24 -8.20
N LEU A 347 5.70 -2.87 -7.47
CA LEU A 347 5.46 -3.68 -6.30
C LEU A 347 6.09 -3.00 -5.08
N GLU A 348 5.38 -2.95 -3.97
CA GLU A 348 5.84 -2.29 -2.76
C GLU A 348 5.53 -3.16 -1.54
N VAL A 349 6.56 -3.55 -0.78
CA VAL A 349 6.37 -4.22 0.51
C VAL A 349 5.87 -3.19 1.51
N GLU A 350 4.72 -3.46 2.12
CA GLU A 350 4.09 -2.55 3.07
C GLU A 350 3.77 -3.25 4.39
N THR A 351 4.61 -3.04 5.39
CA THR A 351 4.41 -3.50 6.77
C THR A 351 4.59 -2.32 7.73
N TYR A 352 3.59 -1.44 7.78
CA TYR A 352 3.65 -0.24 8.65
C TYR A 352 3.50 -0.55 10.14
N THR A 353 3.12 -1.76 10.49
CA THR A 353 2.79 -2.20 11.86
C THR A 353 3.99 -2.65 12.69
N TRP A 354 5.22 -2.60 12.18
CA TRP A 354 6.42 -3.03 12.89
C TRP A 354 6.53 -2.51 14.33
N HIS A 355 6.14 -1.26 14.55
CA HIS A 355 6.18 -0.61 15.88
C HIS A 355 5.00 -0.99 16.79
N THR A 356 3.99 -1.68 16.25
CA THR A 356 2.78 -2.09 16.98
C THR A 356 2.67 -3.60 17.14
N LEU A 357 3.64 -4.36 16.65
CA LEU A 357 3.77 -5.79 16.93
C LEU A 357 3.75 -6.08 18.43
N PRO A 358 3.34 -7.27 18.87
CA PRO A 358 3.48 -7.71 20.26
C PRO A 358 4.91 -7.50 20.78
N ALA A 359 5.06 -7.13 22.04
CA ALA A 359 6.33 -6.67 22.61
C ALA A 359 7.52 -7.63 22.36
N ALA A 360 7.28 -8.94 22.34
CA ALA A 360 8.31 -9.94 22.07
C ALA A 360 8.81 -9.96 20.61
N GLN A 361 8.00 -9.46 19.67
CA GLN A 361 8.29 -9.47 18.22
C GLN A 361 8.69 -8.08 17.71
N ARG A 362 8.51 -7.05 18.53
CA ARG A 362 8.75 -5.66 18.14
C ARG A 362 10.24 -5.35 18.09
N PRO A 363 10.76 -4.75 16.98
CA PRO A 363 12.13 -4.26 16.95
C PRO A 363 12.30 -3.12 17.96
N HIS A 364 13.29 -3.22 18.84
CA HIS A 364 13.54 -2.24 19.90
C HIS A 364 14.58 -1.18 19.52
N ASN A 365 15.11 -1.23 18.30
CA ASN A 365 16.01 -0.22 17.74
C ASN A 365 15.95 -0.19 16.20
N SER A 366 16.53 0.85 15.60
CA SER A 366 16.56 1.07 14.15
C SER A 366 17.29 -0.04 13.39
N LYS A 367 18.34 -0.63 14.00
CA LYS A 367 19.09 -1.70 13.37
C LYS A 367 18.22 -2.94 13.16
N LEU A 368 17.50 -3.39 14.18
CA LEU A 368 16.59 -4.54 14.09
C LEU A 368 15.41 -4.28 13.14
N LEU A 369 14.89 -3.05 13.11
CA LEU A 369 13.86 -2.70 12.14
C LEU A 369 14.40 -2.77 10.71
N ALA A 370 15.60 -2.27 10.46
CA ALA A 370 16.23 -2.35 9.15
C ALA A 370 16.58 -3.81 8.77
N ASP A 371 16.96 -4.65 9.75
CA ASP A 371 17.16 -6.09 9.52
C ASP A 371 15.83 -6.78 9.11
N GLY A 372 14.71 -6.45 9.78
CA GLY A 372 13.39 -6.96 9.46
C GLY A 372 12.90 -6.53 8.06
N ILE A 373 13.01 -5.25 7.73
CA ILE A 373 12.63 -4.72 6.40
C ILE A 373 13.48 -5.38 5.29
N ALA A 374 14.78 -5.54 5.52
CA ALA A 374 15.64 -6.21 4.56
C ALA A 374 15.24 -7.69 4.36
N ALA A 375 14.85 -8.38 5.42
CA ALA A 375 14.37 -9.77 5.34
C ALA A 375 13.03 -9.88 4.58
N GLU A 376 12.10 -8.91 4.73
CA GLU A 376 10.86 -8.86 3.95
C GLU A 376 11.14 -8.66 2.45
N LEU A 377 12.05 -7.73 2.13
CA LEU A 377 12.44 -7.50 0.74
C LEU A 377 13.16 -8.72 0.12
N ALA A 378 13.99 -9.41 0.91
CA ALA A 378 14.62 -10.66 0.47
C ALA A 378 13.56 -11.74 0.20
N PHE A 379 12.56 -11.88 1.07
CA PHE A 379 11.45 -12.79 0.88
C PHE A 379 10.65 -12.47 -0.41
N ALA A 380 10.30 -11.19 -0.63
CA ALA A 380 9.60 -10.76 -1.85
C ALA A 380 10.45 -10.98 -3.11
N ARG A 381 11.75 -10.69 -3.05
CA ARG A 381 12.72 -10.97 -4.13
C ARG A 381 12.71 -12.46 -4.49
N ASP A 382 12.78 -13.34 -3.50
CA ASP A 382 12.83 -14.78 -3.72
C ASP A 382 11.52 -15.25 -4.40
N LEU A 383 10.36 -14.73 -4.00
CA LEU A 383 9.08 -15.00 -4.69
C LEU A 383 9.10 -14.55 -6.16
N LEU A 384 9.65 -13.37 -6.48
CA LEU A 384 9.74 -12.90 -7.86
C LEU A 384 10.69 -13.78 -8.69
N THR A 385 11.78 -14.22 -8.10
CA THR A 385 12.74 -15.13 -8.74
C THR A 385 12.11 -16.49 -9.03
N ASP A 386 11.35 -17.05 -8.08
CA ASP A 386 10.62 -18.30 -8.25
C ASP A 386 9.57 -18.21 -9.38
N LEU A 387 9.01 -17.02 -9.62
CA LEU A 387 8.11 -16.75 -10.75
C LEU A 387 8.83 -16.50 -12.09
N GLY A 388 10.16 -16.61 -12.13
CA GLY A 388 10.97 -16.51 -13.34
C GLY A 388 11.46 -15.11 -13.68
N LEU A 389 11.24 -14.11 -12.83
CA LEU A 389 11.82 -12.79 -13.00
C LEU A 389 13.32 -12.82 -12.63
N LYS A 390 14.12 -12.08 -13.34
CA LYS A 390 15.56 -11.97 -13.08
C LYS A 390 15.87 -10.63 -12.44
N GLU A 391 16.47 -10.66 -11.25
CA GLU A 391 16.97 -9.42 -10.65
C GLU A 391 18.00 -8.79 -11.58
N ALA A 392 17.81 -7.53 -11.97
CA ALA A 392 18.77 -6.82 -12.79
C ALA A 392 20.03 -6.57 -11.96
N GLU A 393 21.18 -6.94 -12.51
CA GLU A 393 22.49 -6.54 -11.96
C GLU A 393 22.55 -5.01 -12.00
N ALA A 394 22.90 -4.42 -10.90
CA ALA A 394 23.04 -2.98 -10.72
C ALA A 394 24.41 -2.50 -11.21
#